data_3615631b13352031cb72dedf557bd65c
#
_entry.id   3615631b13352031cb72dedf557bd65c
#
_cell.length_a   1.000
_cell.length_b   1.000
_cell.length_c   1.000
_cell.angle_alpha   90.00
_cell.angle_beta   90.00
_cell.angle_gamma   90.00
#
_symmetry.space_group_name_H-M   'P 1'
#
loop_
_entity.id
_entity.type
_entity.pdbx_description
1 polymer ?
#
loop_
_entity_poly.entity_id
_entity_poly.type
_entity_poly.pdbx_seq_one_letter_code
_entity_poly.pdbx_strand_id
1 'polypeptide(L)'
;MNRRFQFVVVAFSSAVVALLLFGAVGRSASPDAPYTNLGVYSEVLSRIKADYVEEPDMKAVTVGAINGMLESLDPHASYLTADQYKQYLKAKDSKKADVGLVLAKRFGYMSVEDAIPGSPAEKAGFSTGDVIESINNVSTRDMPPAFAEQLLQGDAGTAVEFGVLRVAQTEAKKISVVRASIVYPAVTGRMDGQTGVIQVQGLMPGRVKEVAAQIAALEKQGAKKLVLDLRHCSTGPDEEGIALANLFQDRGLITYTLGQKSAKQEFEAQASKAVTKLPLVVIVNRSTAHGGEIAAASLLSSKRAQLVGERTYGDAAIRKAVTLADGSAVILSVAKYYSPEGKSIQDNGVTPNVMQAEAELAAADGAADDNLPDAVPDDTTDKKPAADELMKRALTLPEK
;
A
#
# COMPACT_ATOMS: atom_id res chain seq x y z
N MET A 1 -47.63 24.09 -62.23
CA MET A 1 -47.41 23.44 -60.88
C MET A 1 -48.37 24.09 -59.89
N ASN A 2 -49.22 23.29 -59.25
CA ASN A 2 -50.36 23.78 -58.50
C ASN A 2 -49.91 24.54 -57.24
N ARG A 3 -50.42 25.78 -56.99
CA ARG A 3 -50.06 26.64 -55.85
C ARG A 3 -50.14 25.88 -54.50
N ARG A 4 -51.04 24.93 -54.38
CA ARG A 4 -51.20 24.05 -53.21
C ARG A 4 -49.98 23.11 -53.01
N PHE A 5 -49.40 22.62 -54.10
CA PHE A 5 -48.24 21.73 -54.07
C PHE A 5 -46.97 22.49 -53.63
N GLN A 6 -46.83 23.74 -54.08
CA GLN A 6 -45.71 24.62 -53.67
C GLN A 6 -45.78 24.93 -52.15
N PHE A 7 -46.98 25.17 -51.62
CA PHE A 7 -47.17 25.43 -50.20
C PHE A 7 -46.82 24.18 -49.35
N VAL A 8 -47.17 23.00 -49.78
CA VAL A 8 -46.83 21.74 -49.07
C VAL A 8 -45.33 21.49 -49.06
N VAL A 9 -44.66 21.71 -50.20
CA VAL A 9 -43.20 21.53 -50.30
C VAL A 9 -42.48 22.55 -49.41
N VAL A 10 -42.87 23.81 -49.40
CA VAL A 10 -42.26 24.83 -48.52
C VAL A 10 -42.51 24.52 -47.03
N ALA A 11 -43.73 24.13 -46.66
CA ALA A 11 -44.06 23.78 -45.30
C ALA A 11 -43.25 22.55 -44.79
N PHE A 12 -43.12 21.53 -45.68
CA PHE A 12 -42.33 20.34 -45.34
C PHE A 12 -40.83 20.63 -45.21
N SER A 13 -40.29 21.42 -46.13
CA SER A 13 -38.88 21.90 -46.08
C SER A 13 -38.59 22.71 -44.81
N SER A 14 -39.52 23.62 -44.44
CA SER A 14 -39.39 24.44 -43.23
C SER A 14 -39.49 23.56 -41.96
N ALA A 15 -40.34 22.56 -41.94
CA ALA A 15 -40.44 21.61 -40.82
C ALA A 15 -39.17 20.75 -40.68
N VAL A 16 -38.57 20.30 -41.81
CA VAL A 16 -37.30 19.55 -41.79
C VAL A 16 -36.13 20.44 -41.32
N VAL A 17 -36.06 21.69 -41.79
CA VAL A 17 -35.04 22.66 -41.34
C VAL A 17 -35.21 22.98 -39.85
N ALA A 18 -36.43 23.17 -39.37
CA ALA A 18 -36.74 23.36 -37.95
C ALA A 18 -36.32 22.15 -37.12
N LEU A 19 -36.63 20.91 -37.60
CA LEU A 19 -36.24 19.68 -36.95
C LEU A 19 -34.72 19.47 -36.86
N LEU A 20 -34.02 19.86 -37.93
CA LEU A 20 -32.53 19.83 -37.94
C LEU A 20 -31.93 20.90 -37.02
N LEU A 21 -32.52 22.08 -36.95
CA LEU A 21 -32.08 23.14 -36.01
C LEU A 21 -32.39 22.79 -34.56
N PHE A 22 -33.59 22.26 -34.27
CA PHE A 22 -33.91 21.75 -32.92
C PHE A 22 -33.10 20.51 -32.53
N GLY A 23 -32.80 19.62 -33.48
CA GLY A 23 -31.92 18.47 -33.24
C GLY A 23 -30.46 18.86 -32.98
N ALA A 24 -29.99 19.98 -33.57
CA ALA A 24 -28.67 20.50 -33.32
C ALA A 24 -28.56 21.24 -31.97
N VAL A 25 -29.63 21.91 -31.52
CA VAL A 25 -29.68 22.60 -30.21
C VAL A 25 -29.89 21.61 -29.05
N GLY A 26 -30.56 20.45 -29.28
CA GLY A 26 -30.81 19.42 -28.27
C GLY A 26 -29.60 18.53 -27.92
N ARG A 27 -28.47 18.67 -28.64
CA ARG A 27 -27.18 18.04 -28.29
C ARG A 27 -26.22 19.05 -27.68
N SER A 28 -26.66 19.75 -26.65
CA SER A 28 -25.78 20.20 -25.63
C SER A 28 -25.34 18.95 -24.87
N ALA A 29 -24.30 18.28 -25.36
CA ALA A 29 -23.52 17.42 -24.47
C ALA A 29 -23.20 18.27 -23.26
N SER A 30 -23.64 17.89 -22.07
CA SER A 30 -23.12 18.46 -20.83
C SER A 30 -21.62 18.48 -21.01
N PRO A 31 -20.95 19.64 -20.88
CA PRO A 31 -19.50 19.65 -20.99
C PRO A 31 -19.01 18.66 -19.95
N ASP A 32 -18.36 17.57 -20.38
CA ASP A 32 -17.80 16.58 -19.47
C ASP A 32 -16.96 17.35 -18.47
N ALA A 33 -17.40 17.39 -17.22
CA ALA A 33 -16.81 18.21 -16.16
C ALA A 33 -15.27 18.11 -16.06
N PRO A 34 -14.60 16.97 -16.41
CA PRO A 34 -13.14 16.89 -16.46
C PRO A 34 -12.49 17.82 -17.47
N TYR A 35 -13.14 18.10 -18.61
CA TYR A 35 -12.53 18.92 -19.68
C TYR A 35 -12.77 20.41 -19.52
N THR A 36 -13.75 20.82 -18.71
CA THR A 36 -13.99 22.26 -18.42
C THR A 36 -12.79 22.87 -17.65
N ASN A 37 -12.10 22.09 -16.86
CA ASN A 37 -10.94 22.56 -16.07
C ASN A 37 -9.62 22.53 -16.86
N LEU A 38 -9.57 21.90 -18.04
CA LEU A 38 -8.37 21.92 -18.90
C LEU A 38 -8.02 23.33 -19.37
N GLY A 39 -9.01 24.17 -19.58
CA GLY A 39 -8.78 25.59 -19.92
C GLY A 39 -8.03 26.32 -18.81
N VAL A 40 -8.46 26.16 -17.56
CA VAL A 40 -7.80 26.74 -16.39
C VAL A 40 -6.39 26.20 -16.24
N TYR A 41 -6.19 24.89 -16.39
CA TYR A 41 -4.88 24.26 -16.33
C TYR A 41 -3.92 24.81 -17.39
N SER A 42 -4.39 24.93 -18.63
CA SER A 42 -3.61 25.51 -19.76
C SER A 42 -3.30 27.00 -19.51
N GLU A 43 -4.24 27.77 -18.96
CA GLU A 43 -4.03 29.16 -18.60
C GLU A 43 -2.96 29.30 -17.51
N VAL A 44 -3.03 28.50 -16.45
CA VAL A 44 -2.02 28.49 -15.37
C VAL A 44 -0.62 28.20 -15.94
N LEU A 45 -0.47 27.18 -16.81
CA LEU A 45 0.82 26.89 -17.45
C LEU A 45 1.32 28.07 -18.30
N SER A 46 0.41 28.72 -19.03
CA SER A 46 0.76 29.92 -19.86
C SER A 46 1.21 31.08 -18.98
N ARG A 47 0.54 31.31 -17.84
CA ARG A 47 0.93 32.34 -16.87
C ARG A 47 2.28 32.04 -16.22
N ILE A 48 2.51 30.81 -15.82
CA ILE A 48 3.83 30.39 -15.29
C ILE A 48 4.92 30.73 -16.31
N LYS A 49 4.72 30.36 -17.57
CA LYS A 49 5.71 30.62 -18.63
C LYS A 49 5.93 32.12 -18.92
N ALA A 50 4.85 32.93 -18.81
CA ALA A 50 4.91 34.34 -19.17
C ALA A 50 5.34 35.26 -18.01
N ASP A 51 4.89 34.96 -16.78
CA ASP A 51 4.90 35.92 -15.69
C ASP A 51 5.84 35.47 -14.52
N TYR A 52 6.42 34.24 -14.57
CA TYR A 52 7.33 33.80 -13.51
C TYR A 52 8.62 34.62 -13.52
N VAL A 53 9.21 34.81 -12.33
CA VAL A 53 10.37 35.68 -12.09
C VAL A 53 11.63 35.27 -12.88
N GLU A 54 11.77 33.99 -13.22
CA GLU A 54 12.85 33.42 -14.02
C GLU A 54 12.28 32.53 -15.12
N GLU A 55 13.06 32.19 -16.15
CA GLU A 55 12.62 31.27 -17.18
C GLU A 55 12.38 29.87 -16.58
N PRO A 56 11.12 29.39 -16.49
CA PRO A 56 10.82 28.13 -15.82
C PRO A 56 11.16 26.92 -16.71
N ASP A 57 11.68 25.85 -16.10
CA ASP A 57 11.72 24.54 -16.73
C ASP A 57 10.30 23.96 -16.85
N MET A 58 9.66 24.21 -17.99
CA MET A 58 8.29 23.76 -18.26
C MET A 58 8.13 22.23 -18.22
N LYS A 59 9.22 21.47 -18.45
CA LYS A 59 9.21 20.00 -18.32
C LYS A 59 9.08 19.61 -16.86
N ALA A 60 9.89 20.19 -15.99
CA ALA A 60 9.82 19.97 -14.54
C ALA A 60 8.45 20.40 -13.97
N VAL A 61 7.94 21.58 -14.38
CA VAL A 61 6.62 22.08 -14.00
C VAL A 61 5.51 21.08 -14.38
N THR A 62 5.57 20.55 -15.61
CA THR A 62 4.57 19.58 -16.08
C THR A 62 4.63 18.26 -15.29
N VAL A 63 5.82 17.74 -15.03
CA VAL A 63 6.00 16.52 -14.23
C VAL A 63 5.49 16.73 -12.81
N GLY A 64 5.82 17.86 -12.18
CA GLY A 64 5.33 18.21 -10.85
C GLY A 64 3.80 18.30 -10.79
N ALA A 65 3.18 18.91 -11.80
CA ALA A 65 1.73 19.00 -11.88
C ALA A 65 1.06 17.62 -12.04
N ILE A 66 1.62 16.73 -12.88
CA ILE A 66 1.12 15.36 -13.04
C ILE A 66 1.26 14.58 -11.72
N ASN A 67 2.40 14.68 -11.05
CA ASN A 67 2.62 14.03 -9.76
C ASN A 67 1.63 14.54 -8.70
N GLY A 68 1.37 15.86 -8.62
CA GLY A 68 0.37 16.42 -7.72
C GLY A 68 -1.06 15.91 -7.99
N MET A 69 -1.44 15.78 -9.26
CA MET A 69 -2.72 15.15 -9.63
C MET A 69 -2.81 13.70 -9.17
N LEU A 70 -1.75 12.92 -9.35
CA LEU A 70 -1.72 11.51 -8.95
C LEU A 70 -1.74 11.35 -7.43
N GLU A 71 -0.99 12.17 -6.70
CA GLU A 71 -0.96 12.17 -5.24
C GLU A 71 -2.34 12.47 -4.63
N SER A 72 -3.16 13.28 -5.31
CA SER A 72 -4.53 13.54 -4.88
C SER A 72 -5.48 12.34 -5.03
N LEU A 73 -5.08 11.30 -5.76
CA LEU A 73 -5.87 10.08 -5.96
C LEU A 73 -5.54 9.02 -4.93
N ASP A 74 -4.28 8.65 -4.82
CA ASP A 74 -3.78 7.70 -3.82
C ASP A 74 -2.26 7.83 -3.63
N PRO A 75 -1.71 7.40 -2.46
CA PRO A 75 -0.29 7.58 -2.13
C PRO A 75 0.66 6.70 -2.96
N HIS A 76 0.16 5.77 -3.76
CA HIS A 76 0.98 4.85 -4.56
C HIS A 76 0.88 5.13 -6.06
N ALA A 77 -0.02 6.03 -6.49
CA ALA A 77 -0.10 6.44 -7.87
C ALA A 77 1.22 7.10 -8.31
N SER A 78 1.70 6.73 -9.48
CA SER A 78 3.02 7.16 -9.96
C SER A 78 2.97 7.58 -11.43
N TYR A 79 3.67 8.65 -11.79
CA TYR A 79 4.01 8.97 -13.16
C TYR A 79 5.49 8.66 -13.38
N LEU A 80 5.77 7.89 -14.41
CA LEU A 80 7.13 7.57 -14.85
C LEU A 80 7.35 8.16 -16.24
N THR A 81 8.39 8.97 -16.41
CA THR A 81 8.83 9.39 -17.73
C THR A 81 9.20 8.18 -18.59
N ALA A 82 9.26 8.32 -19.91
CA ALA A 82 9.56 7.22 -20.82
C ALA A 82 10.85 6.48 -20.42
N ASP A 83 11.89 7.19 -20.01
CA ASP A 83 13.15 6.60 -19.57
C ASP A 83 13.02 5.87 -18.23
N GLN A 84 12.32 6.47 -17.26
CA GLN A 84 12.04 5.84 -15.97
C GLN A 84 11.18 4.57 -16.15
N TYR A 85 10.16 4.63 -17.00
CA TYR A 85 9.31 3.47 -17.26
C TYR A 85 10.06 2.33 -17.93
N LYS A 86 10.94 2.64 -18.88
CA LYS A 86 11.83 1.65 -19.49
C LYS A 86 12.76 0.99 -18.47
N GLN A 87 13.28 1.77 -17.50
CA GLN A 87 14.08 1.25 -16.40
C GLN A 87 13.24 0.40 -15.45
N TYR A 88 12.02 0.86 -15.11
CA TYR A 88 11.05 0.12 -14.30
C TYR A 88 10.76 -1.27 -14.86
N LEU A 89 10.47 -1.35 -16.17
CA LEU A 89 10.23 -2.64 -16.83
C LEU A 89 11.45 -3.57 -16.77
N LYS A 90 12.66 -3.02 -16.94
CA LYS A 90 13.90 -3.80 -16.81
C LYS A 90 14.16 -4.28 -15.38
N ALA A 91 13.84 -3.41 -14.40
CA ALA A 91 14.05 -3.72 -12.98
C ALA A 91 13.12 -4.83 -12.50
N LYS A 92 11.87 -4.84 -12.99
CA LYS A 92 10.86 -5.84 -12.61
C LYS A 92 11.30 -7.29 -12.88
N ASP A 93 12.10 -7.51 -13.91
CA ASP A 93 12.58 -8.83 -14.30
C ASP A 93 13.98 -9.14 -13.73
N SER A 94 14.59 -8.22 -13.00
CA SER A 94 15.96 -8.35 -12.51
C SER A 94 15.99 -8.79 -11.05
N LYS A 95 16.86 -9.76 -10.73
CA LYS A 95 17.19 -10.13 -9.33
C LYS A 95 18.27 -9.20 -8.78
N LYS A 96 17.99 -7.90 -8.75
CA LYS A 96 18.92 -6.94 -8.16
C LYS A 96 18.93 -7.05 -6.65
N ALA A 97 20.05 -6.64 -6.05
CA ALA A 97 20.11 -6.41 -4.62
C ALA A 97 19.28 -5.17 -4.25
N ASP A 98 18.85 -5.11 -2.99
CA ASP A 98 18.00 -4.08 -2.46
C ASP A 98 18.43 -3.73 -1.02
N VAL A 99 17.91 -2.70 -0.44
CA VAL A 99 18.11 -2.36 0.98
C VAL A 99 17.05 -2.99 1.88
N GLY A 100 15.90 -3.39 1.35
CA GLY A 100 14.80 -4.05 2.07
C GLY A 100 13.86 -3.08 2.77
N LEU A 101 13.56 -1.94 2.13
CA LEU A 101 12.51 -1.01 2.54
C LEU A 101 11.27 -1.21 1.68
N VAL A 102 10.09 -1.18 2.31
CA VAL A 102 8.80 -0.97 1.67
C VAL A 102 8.44 0.49 1.86
N LEU A 103 8.15 1.19 0.77
CA LEU A 103 7.93 2.63 0.77
C LEU A 103 6.53 3.00 0.31
N ALA A 104 5.95 4.02 0.93
CA ALA A 104 4.75 4.67 0.49
C ALA A 104 4.89 6.19 0.56
N LYS A 105 4.04 6.93 -0.14
CA LYS A 105 4.05 8.39 -0.10
C LYS A 105 3.15 8.90 1.02
N ARG A 106 3.66 9.80 1.84
CA ARG A 106 2.90 10.52 2.87
C ARG A 106 3.34 11.97 2.94
N PHE A 107 2.38 12.88 2.96
CA PHE A 107 2.63 14.33 3.07
C PHE A 107 3.65 14.87 2.04
N GLY A 108 3.61 14.32 0.82
CA GLY A 108 4.50 14.73 -0.25
C GLY A 108 5.91 14.07 -0.23
N TYR A 109 6.27 13.32 0.81
CA TYR A 109 7.56 12.63 0.93
C TYR A 109 7.41 11.11 0.91
N MET A 110 8.50 10.38 0.66
CA MET A 110 8.52 8.94 0.92
C MET A 110 8.54 8.68 2.41
N SER A 111 7.78 7.70 2.85
CA SER A 111 7.73 7.20 4.22
C SER A 111 7.98 5.70 4.22
N VAL A 112 8.63 5.21 5.26
CA VAL A 112 8.83 3.78 5.47
C VAL A 112 7.48 3.16 5.91
N GLU A 113 6.96 2.25 5.09
CA GLU A 113 5.83 1.39 5.44
C GLU A 113 6.31 0.23 6.30
N ASP A 114 7.42 -0.39 5.86
CA ASP A 114 8.08 -1.46 6.60
C ASP A 114 9.56 -1.55 6.25
N ALA A 115 10.37 -2.02 7.21
CA ALA A 115 11.72 -2.49 6.98
C ALA A 115 11.69 -4.02 7.09
N ILE A 116 11.93 -4.72 5.98
CA ILE A 116 11.85 -6.18 5.91
C ILE A 116 12.75 -6.80 6.98
N PRO A 117 12.23 -7.65 7.86
CA PRO A 117 13.01 -8.26 8.93
C PRO A 117 14.25 -9.00 8.42
N GLY A 118 15.40 -8.76 9.05
CA GLY A 118 16.71 -9.28 8.64
C GLY A 118 17.39 -8.51 7.51
N SER A 119 16.71 -7.52 6.91
CA SER A 119 17.25 -6.70 5.82
C SER A 119 18.37 -5.75 6.26
N PRO A 120 19.17 -5.22 5.30
CA PRO A 120 20.10 -4.13 5.59
C PRO A 120 19.45 -2.89 6.20
N ALA A 121 18.24 -2.53 5.76
CA ALA A 121 17.52 -1.37 6.27
C ALA A 121 17.08 -1.54 7.73
N GLU A 122 16.51 -2.71 8.09
CA GLU A 122 16.17 -2.99 9.48
C GLU A 122 17.42 -2.92 10.38
N LYS A 123 18.55 -3.52 9.95
CA LYS A 123 19.82 -3.46 10.69
C LYS A 123 20.39 -2.04 10.81
N ALA A 124 20.07 -1.16 9.86
CA ALA A 124 20.44 0.26 9.92
C ALA A 124 19.46 1.07 10.80
N GLY A 125 18.43 0.42 11.38
CA GLY A 125 17.50 1.01 12.32
C GLY A 125 16.38 1.82 11.66
N PHE A 126 15.97 1.48 10.42
CA PHE A 126 14.75 2.03 9.84
C PHE A 126 13.52 1.41 10.51
N SER A 127 12.52 2.24 10.72
CA SER A 127 11.25 1.85 11.34
C SER A 127 10.07 2.41 10.56
N THR A 128 8.91 1.75 10.70
CA THR A 128 7.66 2.21 10.10
C THR A 128 7.30 3.62 10.57
N GLY A 129 7.03 4.49 9.60
CA GLY A 129 6.74 5.90 9.85
C GLY A 129 7.94 6.84 9.70
N ASP A 130 9.17 6.33 9.56
CA ASP A 130 10.32 7.17 9.20
C ASP A 130 10.04 7.91 7.89
N VAL A 131 10.30 9.21 7.84
CA VAL A 131 10.17 10.03 6.63
C VAL A 131 11.51 10.11 5.95
N ILE A 132 11.56 9.73 4.68
CA ILE A 132 12.77 9.81 3.87
C ILE A 132 12.73 11.12 3.08
N GLU A 133 13.57 12.07 3.46
CA GLU A 133 13.67 13.36 2.80
C GLU A 133 14.44 13.27 1.48
N SER A 134 15.46 12.40 1.42
CA SER A 134 16.28 12.21 0.22
C SER A 134 16.79 10.78 0.07
N ILE A 135 17.00 10.35 -1.17
CA ILE A 135 17.66 9.10 -1.57
C ILE A 135 18.81 9.48 -2.52
N ASN A 136 20.06 9.16 -2.20
CA ASN A 136 21.25 9.53 -2.97
C ASN A 136 21.31 11.03 -3.31
N ASN A 137 21.01 11.89 -2.34
CA ASN A 137 20.88 13.35 -2.48
C ASN A 137 19.78 13.83 -3.43
N VAL A 138 18.88 12.95 -3.91
CA VAL A 138 17.69 13.33 -4.65
C VAL A 138 16.53 13.46 -3.67
N SER A 139 15.91 14.65 -3.61
CA SER A 139 14.74 14.87 -2.74
C SER A 139 13.62 13.89 -3.10
N THR A 140 12.99 13.31 -2.09
CA THR A 140 11.81 12.45 -2.27
C THR A 140 10.53 13.25 -2.35
N ARG A 141 10.60 14.55 -2.12
CA ARG A 141 9.45 15.44 -2.31
C ARG A 141 8.94 15.29 -3.74
N ASP A 142 7.65 15.04 -3.86
CA ASP A 142 6.98 14.81 -5.15
C ASP A 142 7.58 13.66 -6.01
N MET A 143 8.48 12.85 -5.44
CA MET A 143 9.02 11.67 -6.11
C MET A 143 7.94 10.59 -6.25
N PRO A 144 7.75 9.98 -7.43
CA PRO A 144 6.85 8.83 -7.58
C PRO A 144 7.36 7.62 -6.78
N PRO A 145 6.49 6.88 -6.05
CA PRO A 145 6.91 5.68 -5.32
C PRO A 145 7.65 4.66 -6.17
N ALA A 146 7.14 4.36 -7.37
CA ALA A 146 7.80 3.42 -8.28
C ALA A 146 9.21 3.86 -8.74
N PHE A 147 9.51 5.17 -8.72
CA PHE A 147 10.86 5.67 -8.97
C PHE A 147 11.74 5.57 -7.72
N ALA A 148 11.18 5.84 -6.53
CA ALA A 148 11.90 5.63 -5.28
C ALA A 148 12.35 4.17 -5.13
N GLU A 149 11.46 3.20 -5.38
CA GLU A 149 11.77 1.77 -5.38
C GLU A 149 12.93 1.40 -6.32
N GLN A 150 12.99 2.02 -7.51
CA GLN A 150 14.13 1.80 -8.44
C GLN A 150 15.45 2.28 -7.86
N LEU A 151 15.45 3.37 -7.06
CA LEU A 151 16.66 3.90 -6.43
C LEU A 151 17.17 2.99 -5.29
N LEU A 152 16.29 2.20 -4.67
CA LEU A 152 16.67 1.23 -3.64
C LEU A 152 17.43 0.04 -4.25
N GLN A 153 17.12 -0.32 -5.48
CA GLN A 153 17.69 -1.47 -6.18
C GLN A 153 19.04 -1.14 -6.86
N GLY A 154 19.90 -2.14 -6.95
CA GLY A 154 21.20 -1.99 -7.63
C GLY A 154 22.08 -3.22 -7.48
N ASP A 155 23.38 -3.02 -7.71
CA ASP A 155 24.36 -4.08 -7.54
C ASP A 155 24.63 -4.35 -6.06
N ALA A 156 24.77 -5.61 -5.68
CA ALA A 156 25.09 -5.99 -4.31
C ALA A 156 26.41 -5.36 -3.86
N GLY A 157 26.47 -4.90 -2.63
CA GLY A 157 27.63 -4.23 -2.05
C GLY A 157 27.72 -2.73 -2.34
N THR A 158 26.82 -2.16 -3.17
CA THR A 158 26.76 -0.71 -3.37
C THR A 158 25.90 -0.05 -2.29
N ALA A 159 26.26 1.18 -1.90
CA ALA A 159 25.55 1.92 -0.87
C ALA A 159 24.41 2.77 -1.44
N VAL A 160 23.38 2.97 -0.63
CA VAL A 160 22.32 3.98 -0.81
C VAL A 160 22.40 4.93 0.38
N GLU A 161 22.44 6.22 0.11
CA GLU A 161 22.42 7.26 1.15
C GLU A 161 20.99 7.78 1.32
N PHE A 162 20.55 7.90 2.57
CA PHE A 162 19.23 8.40 2.94
C PHE A 162 19.36 9.62 3.83
N GLY A 163 18.55 10.64 3.59
CA GLY A 163 18.22 11.67 4.57
C GLY A 163 16.92 11.24 5.26
N VAL A 164 16.97 10.93 6.55
CA VAL A 164 15.86 10.38 7.32
C VAL A 164 15.44 11.34 8.41
N LEU A 165 14.17 11.73 8.39
CA LEU A 165 13.55 12.54 9.43
C LEU A 165 12.63 11.66 10.27
N ARG A 166 12.85 11.63 11.57
CA ARG A 166 12.07 10.87 12.54
C ARG A 166 11.14 11.76 13.35
N VAL A 167 10.11 11.17 13.91
CA VAL A 167 9.22 11.85 14.85
C VAL A 167 10.05 12.45 15.98
N ALA A 168 9.74 13.67 16.37
CA ALA A 168 10.46 14.48 17.37
C ALA A 168 11.87 14.95 16.98
N GLN A 169 12.31 14.75 15.73
CA GLN A 169 13.56 15.33 15.21
C GLN A 169 13.26 16.50 14.27
N THR A 170 14.05 17.55 14.37
CA THR A 170 13.93 18.76 13.53
C THR A 170 14.85 18.72 12.30
N GLU A 171 15.84 17.85 12.31
CA GLU A 171 16.82 17.71 11.24
C GLU A 171 16.92 16.28 10.74
N ALA A 172 17.07 16.12 9.43
CA ALA A 172 17.26 14.82 8.82
C ALA A 172 18.64 14.25 9.15
N LYS A 173 18.66 13.00 9.61
CA LYS A 173 19.89 12.24 9.83
C LYS A 173 20.29 11.49 8.56
N LYS A 174 21.58 11.57 8.18
CA LYS A 174 22.10 10.77 7.07
C LYS A 174 22.36 9.33 7.53
N ILE A 175 21.79 8.38 6.78
CA ILE A 175 21.96 6.93 7.00
C ILE A 175 22.42 6.32 5.68
N SER A 176 23.52 5.56 5.70
CA SER A 176 24.01 4.81 4.54
C SER A 176 23.72 3.33 4.72
N VAL A 177 23.11 2.71 3.70
CA VAL A 177 22.72 1.30 3.72
C VAL A 177 23.32 0.59 2.51
N VAL A 178 23.98 -0.53 2.73
CA VAL A 178 24.58 -1.34 1.66
C VAL A 178 23.56 -2.33 1.12
N ARG A 179 23.35 -2.32 -0.20
CA ARG A 179 22.44 -3.26 -0.88
C ARG A 179 22.91 -4.70 -0.73
N ALA A 180 21.97 -5.59 -0.45
CA ALA A 180 22.19 -7.03 -0.37
C ALA A 180 21.03 -7.80 -1.00
N SER A 181 21.24 -9.08 -1.26
CA SER A 181 20.13 -9.97 -1.60
C SER A 181 19.18 -10.05 -0.41
N ILE A 182 17.92 -9.68 -0.62
CA ILE A 182 16.91 -9.74 0.43
C ILE A 182 16.45 -11.18 0.63
N VAL A 183 16.63 -11.68 1.84
CA VAL A 183 16.14 -12.99 2.26
C VAL A 183 14.90 -12.78 3.12
N TYR A 184 13.75 -13.11 2.57
CA TYR A 184 12.49 -13.01 3.31
C TYR A 184 12.44 -14.11 4.39
N PRO A 185 12.10 -13.77 5.65
CA PRO A 185 12.04 -14.74 6.73
C PRO A 185 11.15 -15.94 6.40
N ALA A 186 11.58 -17.12 6.81
CA ALA A 186 10.76 -18.32 6.72
C ALA A 186 9.61 -18.27 7.74
N VAL A 187 8.53 -18.98 7.48
CA VAL A 187 7.47 -19.18 8.46
C VAL A 187 8.01 -20.01 9.63
N THR A 188 7.87 -19.46 10.83
CA THR A 188 8.29 -20.17 12.05
C THR A 188 7.08 -20.60 12.87
N GLY A 189 7.19 -21.75 13.54
CA GLY A 189 6.17 -22.26 14.44
C GLY A 189 6.80 -22.71 15.77
N ARG A 190 6.17 -22.37 16.90
CA ARG A 190 6.60 -22.80 18.23
C ARG A 190 5.40 -23.05 19.14
N MET A 191 5.57 -23.93 20.11
CA MET A 191 4.60 -24.09 21.19
C MET A 191 4.87 -23.08 22.30
N ASP A 192 3.81 -22.52 22.86
CA ASP A 192 3.81 -21.73 24.08
C ASP A 192 2.69 -22.30 25.00
N GLY A 193 3.07 -23.15 25.93
CA GLY A 193 2.11 -23.97 26.67
C GLY A 193 1.28 -24.86 25.74
N GLN A 194 -0.02 -24.63 25.67
CA GLN A 194 -0.95 -25.33 24.76
C GLN A 194 -1.31 -24.50 23.53
N THR A 195 -0.66 -23.37 23.33
CA THR A 195 -0.88 -22.50 22.17
C THR A 195 0.23 -22.68 21.15
N GLY A 196 -0.13 -22.96 19.89
CA GLY A 196 0.79 -22.91 18.77
C GLY A 196 0.92 -21.48 18.26
N VAL A 197 2.11 -20.94 18.21
CA VAL A 197 2.41 -19.60 17.65
C VAL A 197 3.07 -19.77 16.30
N ILE A 198 2.51 -19.14 15.28
CA ILE A 198 3.00 -19.16 13.89
C ILE A 198 3.30 -17.71 13.50
N GLN A 199 4.55 -17.43 13.12
CA GLN A 199 4.97 -16.10 12.67
C GLN A 199 5.16 -16.08 11.15
N VAL A 200 4.57 -15.05 10.49
CA VAL A 200 4.60 -14.86 9.04
C VAL A 200 4.95 -13.41 8.75
N GLN A 201 6.18 -13.15 8.37
CA GLN A 201 6.71 -11.80 8.11
C GLN A 201 6.82 -11.50 6.61
N GLY A 202 5.94 -12.03 5.81
CA GLY A 202 5.82 -11.84 4.38
C GLY A 202 5.19 -13.04 3.71
N LEU A 203 4.35 -12.79 2.73
CA LEU A 203 3.58 -13.80 2.00
C LEU A 203 4.17 -14.04 0.60
N MET A 204 5.48 -14.35 0.55
CA MET A 204 6.11 -14.76 -0.69
C MET A 204 5.51 -16.08 -1.19
N PRO A 205 5.54 -16.36 -2.52
CA PRO A 205 5.00 -17.59 -3.08
C PRO A 205 5.49 -18.85 -2.35
N GLY A 206 4.57 -19.66 -1.89
CA GLY A 206 4.84 -20.88 -1.14
C GLY A 206 4.79 -20.76 0.39
N ARG A 207 4.74 -19.56 0.96
CA ARG A 207 4.67 -19.34 2.42
C ARG A 207 3.38 -19.92 3.04
N VAL A 208 2.27 -19.87 2.31
CA VAL A 208 1.01 -20.47 2.78
C VAL A 208 1.13 -21.97 2.98
N LYS A 209 1.92 -22.68 2.16
CA LYS A 209 2.21 -24.12 2.38
C LYS A 209 3.04 -24.35 3.63
N GLU A 210 4.01 -23.46 3.91
CA GLU A 210 4.79 -23.51 5.13
C GLU A 210 3.89 -23.29 6.36
N VAL A 211 2.95 -22.32 6.32
CA VAL A 211 1.95 -22.10 7.37
C VAL A 211 1.13 -23.36 7.62
N ALA A 212 0.62 -24.00 6.57
CA ALA A 212 -0.15 -25.24 6.69
C ALA A 212 0.68 -26.37 7.33
N ALA A 213 1.97 -26.48 6.97
CA ALA A 213 2.88 -27.45 7.58
C ALA A 213 3.13 -27.17 9.07
N GLN A 214 3.29 -25.89 9.45
CA GLN A 214 3.44 -25.49 10.85
C GLN A 214 2.17 -25.78 11.66
N ILE A 215 0.98 -25.49 11.12
CA ILE A 215 -0.30 -25.84 11.76
C ILE A 215 -0.34 -27.35 12.08
N ALA A 216 -0.09 -28.19 11.07
CA ALA A 216 -0.11 -29.65 11.26
C ALA A 216 0.92 -30.15 12.28
N ALA A 217 2.11 -29.53 12.32
CA ALA A 217 3.16 -29.86 13.27
C ALA A 217 2.76 -29.48 14.70
N LEU A 218 2.18 -28.28 14.89
CA LEU A 218 1.75 -27.80 16.21
C LEU A 218 0.54 -28.56 16.72
N GLU A 219 -0.42 -28.95 15.87
CA GLU A 219 -1.54 -29.82 16.28
C GLU A 219 -1.06 -31.19 16.74
N LYS A 220 -0.07 -31.80 16.06
CA LYS A 220 0.58 -33.05 16.51
C LYS A 220 1.28 -32.89 17.85
N GLN A 221 1.80 -31.71 18.16
CA GLN A 221 2.40 -31.40 19.47
C GLN A 221 1.36 -31.12 20.57
N GLY A 222 0.08 -31.13 20.22
CA GLY A 222 -1.02 -30.95 21.16
C GLY A 222 -1.53 -29.52 21.32
N ALA A 223 -1.27 -28.65 20.34
CA ALA A 223 -1.84 -27.31 20.34
C ALA A 223 -3.38 -27.35 20.41
N LYS A 224 -3.96 -26.55 21.31
CA LYS A 224 -5.42 -26.35 21.46
C LYS A 224 -5.91 -25.04 20.91
N LYS A 225 -5.02 -24.08 20.73
CA LYS A 225 -5.24 -22.73 20.22
C LYS A 225 -4.09 -22.34 19.31
N LEU A 226 -4.34 -21.48 18.35
CA LEU A 226 -3.31 -20.90 17.48
C LEU A 226 -3.24 -19.38 17.64
N VAL A 227 -2.03 -18.85 17.57
CA VAL A 227 -1.75 -17.45 17.38
C VAL A 227 -1.03 -17.31 16.03
N LEU A 228 -1.59 -16.52 15.12
CA LEU A 228 -1.00 -16.16 13.85
C LEU A 228 -0.45 -14.74 13.96
N ASP A 229 0.87 -14.60 13.96
CA ASP A 229 1.56 -13.33 14.06
C ASP A 229 1.86 -12.80 12.63
N LEU A 230 1.14 -11.75 12.22
CA LEU A 230 1.27 -11.09 10.93
C LEU A 230 1.96 -9.72 11.04
N ARG A 231 2.64 -9.43 12.14
CA ARG A 231 3.46 -8.21 12.26
C ARG A 231 4.55 -8.26 11.21
N HIS A 232 4.81 -7.09 10.56
CA HIS A 232 5.76 -6.97 9.44
C HIS A 232 5.43 -7.86 8.22
N CYS A 233 4.17 -8.25 8.07
CA CYS A 233 3.69 -8.98 6.89
C CYS A 233 3.22 -7.97 5.83
N SER A 234 4.19 -7.34 5.17
CA SER A 234 4.00 -6.22 4.22
C SER A 234 4.33 -6.58 2.78
N THR A 235 4.79 -7.81 2.52
CA THR A 235 5.32 -8.20 1.21
C THR A 235 4.69 -9.49 0.68
N GLY A 236 4.71 -9.64 -0.63
CA GLY A 236 4.18 -10.81 -1.33
C GLY A 236 2.89 -10.53 -2.10
N PRO A 237 2.49 -11.46 -2.98
CA PRO A 237 1.26 -11.31 -3.77
C PRO A 237 0.00 -11.36 -2.88
N ASP A 238 -1.01 -10.58 -3.23
CA ASP A 238 -2.29 -10.53 -2.50
C ASP A 238 -3.02 -11.87 -2.49
N GLU A 239 -2.84 -12.68 -3.53
CA GLU A 239 -3.41 -14.02 -3.65
C GLU A 239 -2.93 -14.97 -2.53
N GLU A 240 -1.69 -14.82 -2.05
CA GLU A 240 -1.19 -15.57 -0.91
C GLU A 240 -1.93 -15.19 0.39
N GLY A 241 -2.36 -13.91 0.53
CA GLY A 241 -3.21 -13.49 1.64
C GLY A 241 -4.60 -14.13 1.63
N ILE A 242 -5.20 -14.22 0.43
CA ILE A 242 -6.47 -14.95 0.22
C ILE A 242 -6.29 -16.43 0.56
N ALA A 243 -5.22 -17.04 0.09
CA ALA A 243 -4.92 -18.44 0.37
C ALA A 243 -4.63 -18.69 1.86
N LEU A 244 -3.96 -17.75 2.56
CA LEU A 244 -3.73 -17.81 4.00
C LEU A 244 -5.05 -17.80 4.77
N ALA A 245 -5.97 -16.90 4.46
CA ALA A 245 -7.29 -16.86 5.09
C ALA A 245 -8.03 -18.21 4.90
N ASN A 246 -7.93 -18.81 3.70
CA ASN A 246 -8.58 -20.06 3.39
C ASN A 246 -8.04 -21.27 4.18
N LEU A 247 -6.84 -21.22 4.76
CA LEU A 247 -6.38 -22.28 5.67
C LEU A 247 -7.24 -22.39 6.93
N PHE A 248 -7.89 -21.30 7.32
CA PHE A 248 -8.69 -21.19 8.55
C PHE A 248 -10.20 -21.13 8.31
N GLN A 249 -10.64 -20.91 7.07
CA GLN A 249 -12.05 -20.76 6.69
C GLN A 249 -12.46 -21.84 5.71
N ASP A 250 -13.53 -22.58 6.01
CA ASP A 250 -14.06 -23.65 5.15
C ASP A 250 -15.21 -23.19 4.22
N ARG A 251 -15.73 -21.96 4.42
CA ARG A 251 -16.85 -21.40 3.65
C ARG A 251 -16.94 -19.89 3.79
N GLY A 252 -17.72 -19.30 2.90
CA GLY A 252 -18.04 -17.88 2.88
C GLY A 252 -17.04 -17.05 2.09
N LEU A 253 -17.36 -15.79 1.94
CA LEU A 253 -16.54 -14.83 1.22
C LEU A 253 -15.27 -14.50 2.02
N ILE A 254 -14.11 -14.58 1.38
CA ILE A 254 -12.83 -14.14 1.94
C ILE A 254 -12.64 -12.64 1.70
N THR A 255 -12.78 -12.24 0.46
CA THR A 255 -12.63 -10.84 0.03
C THR A 255 -13.25 -10.66 -1.36
N TYR A 256 -13.38 -9.45 -1.80
CA TYR A 256 -13.67 -9.15 -3.20
C TYR A 256 -12.91 -7.91 -3.66
N THR A 257 -12.67 -7.81 -4.96
CA THR A 257 -12.14 -6.61 -5.59
C THR A 257 -13.22 -5.87 -6.34
N LEU A 258 -13.14 -4.54 -6.36
CA LEU A 258 -14.04 -3.68 -7.11
C LEU A 258 -13.31 -2.41 -7.54
N GLY A 259 -13.57 -1.97 -8.76
CA GLY A 259 -13.07 -0.70 -9.30
C GLY A 259 -14.05 -0.08 -10.28
N GLN A 260 -13.85 1.19 -10.64
CA GLN A 260 -14.75 1.91 -11.54
C GLN A 260 -14.99 1.19 -12.88
N LYS A 261 -13.94 0.62 -13.46
CA LYS A 261 -13.98 -0.15 -14.72
C LYS A 261 -13.61 -1.62 -14.52
N SER A 262 -13.40 -2.04 -13.28
CA SER A 262 -13.11 -3.43 -12.91
C SER A 262 -14.36 -4.01 -12.28
N ALA A 263 -14.94 -5.04 -12.90
CA ALA A 263 -16.08 -5.74 -12.34
C ALA A 263 -15.75 -6.32 -10.96
N LYS A 264 -16.76 -6.45 -10.11
CA LYS A 264 -16.62 -7.12 -8.82
C LYS A 264 -16.14 -8.55 -9.04
N GLN A 265 -15.01 -8.91 -8.41
CA GLN A 265 -14.50 -10.27 -8.39
C GLN A 265 -14.49 -10.78 -6.95
N GLU A 266 -15.23 -11.82 -6.68
CA GLU A 266 -15.36 -12.43 -5.36
C GLU A 266 -14.40 -13.62 -5.22
N PHE A 267 -13.83 -13.77 -4.01
CA PHE A 267 -12.94 -14.86 -3.63
C PHE A 267 -13.56 -15.60 -2.44
N GLU A 268 -14.06 -16.79 -2.69
CA GLU A 268 -14.73 -17.60 -1.68
C GLU A 268 -13.79 -18.66 -1.08
N ALA A 269 -14.02 -18.97 0.18
CA ALA A 269 -13.33 -20.04 0.86
C ALA A 269 -13.72 -21.41 0.30
N GLN A 270 -12.75 -22.28 0.16
CA GLN A 270 -12.89 -23.64 -0.31
C GLN A 270 -12.65 -24.61 0.87
N ALA A 271 -13.62 -25.41 1.22
CA ALA A 271 -13.54 -26.34 2.36
C ALA A 271 -12.33 -27.30 2.27
N SER A 272 -11.94 -27.68 1.06
CA SER A 272 -10.78 -28.56 0.83
C SER A 272 -9.42 -27.94 1.18
N LYS A 273 -9.36 -26.62 1.34
CA LYS A 273 -8.14 -25.87 1.66
C LYS A 273 -8.04 -25.54 3.15
N ALA A 274 -9.16 -25.60 3.89
CA ALA A 274 -9.16 -25.38 5.32
C ALA A 274 -8.45 -26.54 6.03
N VAL A 275 -7.46 -26.21 6.85
CA VAL A 275 -6.60 -27.21 7.51
C VAL A 275 -6.82 -27.31 9.02
N THR A 276 -7.46 -26.33 9.65
CA THR A 276 -7.66 -26.32 11.10
C THR A 276 -8.97 -25.63 11.51
N LYS A 277 -9.53 -26.08 12.62
CA LYS A 277 -10.67 -25.45 13.31
C LYS A 277 -10.31 -24.96 14.72
N LEU A 278 -9.04 -25.06 15.11
CA LEU A 278 -8.60 -24.59 16.42
C LEU A 278 -8.93 -23.10 16.62
N PRO A 279 -9.26 -22.66 17.84
CA PRO A 279 -9.38 -21.25 18.18
C PRO A 279 -8.19 -20.46 17.66
N LEU A 280 -8.43 -19.27 17.09
CA LEU A 280 -7.41 -18.47 16.42
C LEU A 280 -7.40 -17.03 16.94
N VAL A 281 -6.22 -16.54 17.24
CA VAL A 281 -5.94 -15.11 17.45
C VAL A 281 -4.94 -14.67 16.41
N VAL A 282 -5.12 -13.48 15.83
CA VAL A 282 -4.21 -12.89 14.87
C VAL A 282 -3.60 -11.64 15.47
N ILE A 283 -2.28 -11.51 15.41
CA ILE A 283 -1.56 -10.30 15.81
C ILE A 283 -1.26 -9.49 14.54
N VAL A 284 -1.58 -8.21 14.59
CA VAL A 284 -1.30 -7.26 13.50
C VAL A 284 -0.70 -5.97 14.05
N ASN A 285 0.08 -5.26 13.24
CA ASN A 285 0.60 -3.95 13.57
C ASN A 285 0.53 -3.00 12.36
N ARG A 286 1.04 -1.79 12.50
CA ARG A 286 1.06 -0.77 11.44
C ARG A 286 1.86 -1.15 10.20
N SER A 287 2.76 -2.15 10.30
CA SER A 287 3.52 -2.70 9.17
C SER A 287 2.84 -3.91 8.53
N THR A 288 1.66 -4.33 8.99
CA THR A 288 0.86 -5.34 8.29
C THR A 288 0.18 -4.69 7.10
N ALA A 289 0.47 -5.18 5.89
CA ALA A 289 -0.05 -4.63 4.63
C ALA A 289 -0.41 -5.72 3.61
N HIS A 290 -0.97 -5.34 2.46
CA HIS A 290 -1.24 -6.23 1.33
C HIS A 290 -1.99 -7.51 1.70
N GLY A 291 -1.44 -8.67 1.31
CA GLY A 291 -2.01 -10.00 1.63
C GLY A 291 -2.23 -10.24 3.12
N GLY A 292 -1.38 -9.66 3.99
CA GLY A 292 -1.54 -9.69 5.44
C GLY A 292 -2.83 -9.05 5.90
N GLU A 293 -3.18 -7.90 5.34
CA GLU A 293 -4.43 -7.19 5.63
C GLU A 293 -5.66 -7.92 5.09
N ILE A 294 -5.55 -8.48 3.89
CA ILE A 294 -6.63 -9.26 3.27
C ILE A 294 -6.99 -10.45 4.16
N ALA A 295 -5.98 -11.19 4.63
CA ALA A 295 -6.18 -12.31 5.54
C ALA A 295 -6.78 -11.86 6.88
N ALA A 296 -6.23 -10.81 7.49
CA ALA A 296 -6.72 -10.26 8.75
C ALA A 296 -8.17 -9.78 8.64
N ALA A 297 -8.52 -9.01 7.59
CA ALA A 297 -9.87 -8.52 7.34
C ALA A 297 -10.89 -9.67 7.18
N SER A 298 -10.51 -10.70 6.44
CA SER A 298 -11.34 -11.89 6.23
C SER A 298 -11.63 -12.62 7.53
N LEU A 299 -10.57 -12.93 8.30
CA LEU A 299 -10.66 -13.67 9.55
C LEU A 299 -11.43 -12.91 10.64
N LEU A 300 -11.32 -11.58 10.67
CA LEU A 300 -12.09 -10.72 11.55
C LEU A 300 -13.58 -10.70 11.18
N SER A 301 -13.89 -10.42 9.89
CA SER A 301 -15.26 -10.27 9.40
C SER A 301 -16.05 -11.58 9.51
N SER A 302 -15.41 -12.72 9.25
CA SER A 302 -16.03 -14.04 9.41
C SER A 302 -16.15 -14.48 10.87
N LYS A 303 -15.65 -13.68 11.83
CA LYS A 303 -15.55 -14.02 13.26
C LYS A 303 -14.75 -15.29 13.52
N ARG A 304 -13.87 -15.66 12.59
CA ARG A 304 -13.01 -16.84 12.72
C ARG A 304 -11.86 -16.60 13.68
N ALA A 305 -11.42 -15.34 13.83
CA ALA A 305 -10.35 -14.96 14.72
C ALA A 305 -10.68 -13.68 15.50
N GLN A 306 -10.03 -13.50 16.65
CA GLN A 306 -9.86 -12.22 17.29
C GLN A 306 -8.57 -11.58 16.76
N LEU A 307 -8.59 -10.28 16.44
CA LEU A 307 -7.42 -9.53 16.06
C LEU A 307 -6.93 -8.69 17.24
N VAL A 308 -5.63 -8.74 17.51
CA VAL A 308 -4.94 -7.97 18.57
C VAL A 308 -3.85 -7.12 17.93
N GLY A 309 -3.71 -5.89 18.38
CA GLY A 309 -2.62 -5.02 17.99
C GLY A 309 -3.04 -3.65 17.55
N GLU A 310 -2.34 -3.09 16.57
CA GLU A 310 -2.59 -1.78 16.02
C GLU A 310 -3.36 -1.88 14.69
N ARG A 311 -3.95 -0.75 14.27
CA ARG A 311 -4.54 -0.65 12.93
C ARG A 311 -3.47 -0.90 11.87
N THR A 312 -3.77 -1.76 10.91
CA THR A 312 -2.86 -2.10 9.82
C THR A 312 -2.65 -0.93 8.86
N TYR A 313 -1.73 -1.06 7.92
CA TYR A 313 -1.27 0.03 7.08
C TYR A 313 -2.36 0.64 6.20
N GLY A 314 -3.09 -0.19 5.47
CA GLY A 314 -4.13 0.24 4.52
C GLY A 314 -3.63 0.27 3.08
N ASP A 315 -2.81 -0.70 2.68
CA ASP A 315 -2.40 -0.90 1.30
C ASP A 315 -2.89 -2.24 0.73
N ALA A 316 -4.05 -2.20 0.08
CA ALA A 316 -4.66 -3.36 -0.57
C ALA A 316 -5.40 -2.95 -1.84
N ALA A 317 -4.65 -2.68 -2.92
CA ALA A 317 -5.17 -2.28 -4.21
C ALA A 317 -4.44 -2.97 -5.37
N ILE A 318 -5.19 -3.25 -6.43
CA ILE A 318 -4.64 -3.75 -7.68
C ILE A 318 -4.15 -2.56 -8.49
N ARG A 319 -2.85 -2.49 -8.75
CA ARG A 319 -2.21 -1.42 -9.53
C ARG A 319 -1.87 -1.89 -10.93
N LYS A 320 -2.07 -1.02 -11.92
CA LYS A 320 -1.70 -1.27 -13.32
C LYS A 320 -0.95 -0.07 -13.89
N ALA A 321 0.13 -0.37 -14.61
CA ALA A 321 0.79 0.61 -15.45
C ALA A 321 0.01 0.79 -16.76
N VAL A 322 -0.28 2.02 -17.11
CA VAL A 322 -0.92 2.43 -18.36
C VAL A 322 0.10 3.26 -19.14
N THR A 323 0.57 2.74 -20.27
CA THR A 323 1.52 3.44 -21.14
C THR A 323 0.83 4.55 -21.90
N LEU A 324 1.46 5.72 -21.94
CA LEU A 324 1.00 6.89 -22.67
C LEU A 324 1.64 6.94 -24.07
N ALA A 325 1.12 7.84 -24.93
CA ALA A 325 1.53 7.95 -26.34
C ALA A 325 3.01 8.32 -26.53
N ASP A 326 3.59 9.04 -25.57
CA ASP A 326 5.00 9.46 -25.57
C ASP A 326 5.97 8.40 -24.97
N GLY A 327 5.45 7.23 -24.62
CA GLY A 327 6.21 6.15 -23.99
C GLY A 327 6.38 6.28 -22.48
N SER A 328 5.87 7.35 -21.86
CA SER A 328 5.75 7.45 -20.41
C SER A 328 4.63 6.54 -19.89
N ALA A 329 4.49 6.40 -18.58
CA ALA A 329 3.41 5.60 -18.00
C ALA A 329 2.86 6.22 -16.71
N VAL A 330 1.58 5.95 -16.46
CA VAL A 330 0.96 6.17 -15.15
C VAL A 330 0.66 4.82 -14.50
N ILE A 331 1.04 4.67 -13.24
CA ILE A 331 0.67 3.52 -12.41
C ILE A 331 -0.51 3.97 -11.57
N LEU A 332 -1.64 3.27 -11.68
CA LEU A 332 -2.90 3.63 -11.04
C LEU A 332 -3.49 2.43 -10.30
N SER A 333 -4.10 2.69 -9.16
CA SER A 333 -4.97 1.74 -8.49
C SER A 333 -6.27 1.58 -9.28
N VAL A 334 -6.48 0.43 -9.91
CA VAL A 334 -7.63 0.15 -10.80
C VAL A 334 -8.74 -0.61 -10.11
N ALA A 335 -8.46 -1.26 -8.98
CA ALA A 335 -9.43 -1.88 -8.09
C ALA A 335 -8.89 -1.89 -6.67
N LYS A 336 -9.77 -1.90 -5.67
CA LYS A 336 -9.44 -2.03 -4.24
C LYS A 336 -9.96 -3.37 -3.74
N TYR A 337 -9.29 -3.92 -2.72
CA TYR A 337 -9.79 -5.04 -1.94
C TYR A 337 -10.75 -4.57 -0.84
N TYR A 338 -11.78 -5.36 -0.61
CA TYR A 338 -12.81 -5.10 0.39
C TYR A 338 -12.95 -6.29 1.32
N SER A 339 -13.20 -6.02 2.60
CA SER A 339 -13.60 -7.05 3.54
C SER A 339 -14.95 -7.68 3.14
N PRO A 340 -15.29 -8.88 3.62
CA PRO A 340 -16.61 -9.47 3.40
C PRO A 340 -17.79 -8.57 3.79
N GLU A 341 -17.59 -7.68 4.77
CA GLU A 341 -18.59 -6.70 5.23
C GLU A 341 -18.70 -5.46 4.32
N GLY A 342 -17.90 -5.37 3.25
CA GLY A 342 -17.94 -4.25 2.31
C GLY A 342 -17.07 -3.04 2.70
N LYS A 343 -16.20 -3.16 3.69
CA LYS A 343 -15.27 -2.09 4.05
C LYS A 343 -14.05 -2.15 3.14
N SER A 344 -13.66 -1.04 2.52
CA SER A 344 -12.40 -0.93 1.78
C SER A 344 -11.23 -1.11 2.76
N ILE A 345 -10.29 -1.97 2.39
CA ILE A 345 -9.04 -2.14 3.13
C ILE A 345 -8.07 -1.01 2.76
N GLN A 346 -7.98 -0.72 1.44
CA GLN A 346 -7.18 0.40 0.95
C GLN A 346 -7.54 1.71 1.66
N ASP A 347 -6.55 2.46 2.11
CA ASP A 347 -6.60 3.74 2.83
C ASP A 347 -7.15 3.65 4.28
N ASN A 348 -7.88 2.58 4.62
CA ASN A 348 -8.51 2.42 5.94
C ASN A 348 -7.75 1.46 6.85
N GLY A 349 -7.05 0.47 6.29
CA GLY A 349 -6.49 -0.63 7.06
C GLY A 349 -7.56 -1.48 7.75
N VAL A 350 -7.11 -2.44 8.53
CA VAL A 350 -7.93 -3.30 9.36
C VAL A 350 -7.76 -2.89 10.82
N THR A 351 -8.84 -2.52 11.47
CA THR A 351 -8.82 -2.16 12.90
C THR A 351 -9.06 -3.41 13.73
N PRO A 352 -8.10 -3.82 14.57
CA PRO A 352 -8.27 -4.94 15.49
C PRO A 352 -9.45 -4.75 16.44
N ASN A 353 -10.10 -5.84 16.84
CA ASN A 353 -11.14 -5.77 17.88
C ASN A 353 -10.57 -5.75 19.30
N VAL A 354 -9.26 -5.99 19.46
CA VAL A 354 -8.50 -5.76 20.70
C VAL A 354 -7.34 -4.83 20.36
N MET A 355 -7.56 -3.53 20.56
CA MET A 355 -6.53 -2.51 20.32
C MET A 355 -5.46 -2.54 21.39
N GLN A 356 -4.20 -2.58 20.98
CA GLN A 356 -3.04 -2.47 21.85
C GLN A 356 -1.81 -2.03 21.03
N ALA A 357 -1.12 -0.98 21.49
CA ALA A 357 0.10 -0.48 20.85
C ALA A 357 1.30 -1.38 21.15
N GLU A 358 2.27 -1.41 20.24
CA GLU A 358 3.58 -1.99 20.50
C GLU A 358 4.36 -1.13 21.50
N ALA A 359 5.06 -1.79 22.43
CA ALA A 359 5.75 -1.12 23.54
C ALA A 359 6.84 -0.12 23.11
N GLU A 360 7.44 -0.34 21.95
CA GLU A 360 8.52 0.50 21.39
C GLU A 360 8.02 1.90 20.99
N LEU A 361 6.74 2.00 20.60
CA LEU A 361 6.10 3.26 20.23
C LEU A 361 5.53 4.02 21.43
N ALA A 362 5.06 3.28 22.43
CA ALA A 362 4.63 3.89 23.70
C ALA A 362 5.79 4.62 24.40
N ALA A 363 7.02 4.14 24.21
CA ALA A 363 8.21 4.80 24.73
C ALA A 363 8.60 6.06 23.91
N ALA A 364 8.32 6.09 22.60
CA ALA A 364 8.61 7.25 21.75
C ALA A 364 7.57 8.39 21.93
N ASP A 365 6.31 8.04 22.13
CA ASP A 365 5.24 9.02 22.40
C ASP A 365 5.27 9.58 23.83
N GLY A 366 5.90 8.86 24.76
CA GLY A 366 6.08 9.32 26.17
C GLY A 366 7.30 10.19 26.43
N ALA A 367 8.18 10.38 25.44
CA ALA A 367 9.44 11.13 25.61
C ALA A 367 9.31 12.65 25.35
N ALA A 368 8.11 13.18 25.17
CA ALA A 368 7.86 14.63 25.12
C ALA A 368 7.58 15.21 26.51
N ASP A 369 8.54 15.03 27.45
CA ASP A 369 8.55 15.81 28.70
C ASP A 369 9.75 16.79 28.64
N ASP A 370 9.42 18.08 28.46
CA ASP A 370 10.33 19.21 28.16
C ASP A 370 11.26 19.61 29.33
N ASN A 371 11.51 18.75 30.32
CA ASN A 371 12.25 19.10 31.52
C ASN A 371 13.33 18.10 31.98
N LEU A 372 14.22 17.65 31.09
CA LEU A 372 15.44 16.95 31.57
C LEU A 372 16.71 17.54 30.94
N PRO A 373 17.71 17.88 31.77
CA PRO A 373 19.01 18.39 31.28
C PRO A 373 19.81 17.29 30.60
N ASP A 374 20.63 17.73 29.63
CA ASP A 374 21.55 16.95 28.80
C ASP A 374 22.24 15.79 29.53
N ALA A 375 21.70 14.58 29.42
CA ALA A 375 22.41 13.37 29.78
C ALA A 375 22.91 12.71 28.49
N VAL A 376 24.23 12.69 28.31
CA VAL A 376 24.93 11.94 27.27
C VAL A 376 24.53 10.46 27.41
N PRO A 377 24.02 9.79 26.38
CA PRO A 377 23.67 8.36 26.48
C PRO A 377 24.97 7.55 26.58
N ASP A 378 25.20 6.91 27.72
CA ASP A 378 26.23 5.88 27.90
C ASP A 378 25.80 4.61 27.11
N ASP A 379 26.60 4.25 26.11
CA ASP A 379 26.35 3.22 25.08
C ASP A 379 26.60 1.79 25.58
N THR A 380 26.44 1.51 26.88
CA THR A 380 26.69 0.18 27.45
C THR A 380 25.66 -0.25 28.47
N THR A 381 24.35 -0.19 28.13
CA THR A 381 23.37 -0.95 28.89
C THR A 381 22.74 -2.01 28.01
N ASP A 382 23.00 -3.29 28.33
CA ASP A 382 22.21 -4.45 27.90
C ASP A 382 20.72 -4.18 28.18
N LYS A 383 20.02 -3.49 27.28
CA LYS A 383 18.56 -3.36 27.34
C LYS A 383 17.98 -4.75 27.15
N LYS A 384 17.56 -5.34 28.25
CA LYS A 384 16.71 -6.54 28.22
C LYS A 384 15.58 -6.29 27.23
N PRO A 385 15.38 -7.16 26.21
CA PRO A 385 14.33 -6.93 25.23
C PRO A 385 13.02 -6.66 25.95
N ALA A 386 12.35 -5.58 25.59
CA ALA A 386 11.04 -5.25 26.14
C ALA A 386 10.12 -6.46 25.95
N ALA A 387 9.34 -6.78 26.98
CA ALA A 387 8.45 -7.93 26.93
C ALA A 387 7.43 -7.69 25.80
N ASP A 388 7.24 -8.67 24.90
CA ASP A 388 6.28 -8.62 23.82
C ASP A 388 4.84 -8.63 24.38
N GLU A 389 4.34 -7.46 24.72
CA GLU A 389 3.01 -7.30 25.34
C GLU A 389 1.88 -7.70 24.39
N LEU A 390 2.05 -7.52 23.07
CA LEU A 390 1.07 -7.99 22.08
C LEU A 390 0.97 -9.51 22.08
N MET A 391 2.10 -10.20 22.09
CA MET A 391 2.14 -11.65 22.17
C MET A 391 1.53 -12.15 23.50
N LYS A 392 1.88 -11.54 24.64
CA LYS A 392 1.27 -11.87 25.92
C LYS A 392 -0.24 -11.72 25.90
N ARG A 393 -0.72 -10.61 25.32
CA ARG A 393 -2.15 -10.37 25.19
C ARG A 393 -2.83 -11.42 24.32
N ALA A 394 -2.23 -11.75 23.16
CA ALA A 394 -2.76 -12.79 22.27
C ALA A 394 -2.87 -14.17 22.95
N LEU A 395 -1.85 -14.53 23.74
CA LEU A 395 -1.83 -15.79 24.47
C LEU A 395 -2.95 -15.87 25.54
N THR A 396 -3.27 -14.75 26.18
CA THR A 396 -4.26 -14.68 27.28
C THR A 396 -5.71 -14.49 26.83
N LEU A 397 -5.97 -14.18 25.55
CA LEU A 397 -7.32 -14.04 25.05
C LEU A 397 -8.10 -15.36 25.13
N PRO A 398 -9.38 -15.33 25.52
CA PRO A 398 -10.20 -16.53 25.62
C PRO A 398 -10.41 -17.18 24.26
N GLU A 399 -10.55 -18.50 24.28
CA GLU A 399 -10.99 -19.29 23.15
C GLU A 399 -12.43 -18.91 22.77
N LYS A 400 -12.65 -18.46 21.54
CA LYS A 400 -13.99 -18.20 21.01
C LYS A 400 -14.32 -19.18 19.92
#